data_80ab413b8af9c002e3886b8bb562eba5
#
_entry.id   80ab413b8af9c002e3886b8bb562eba5
#
_cell.length_a   1.000
_cell.length_b   1.000
_cell.length_c   1.000
_cell.angle_alpha   90.00
_cell.angle_beta   90.00
_cell.angle_gamma   90.00
#
_symmetry.space_group_name_H-M   'P 1'
#
loop_
_entity.id
_entity.type
_entity.pdbx_description
1 polymer ?
#
loop_
_entity_poly.entity_id
_entity_poly.type
_entity_poly.pdbx_seq_one_letter_code
_entity_poly.pdbx_strand_id
1 'polypeptide(L)'
;MRPEERLEMLSNFITANHILSYHGLLDGFGHISLRNPENPDTFFSTGFMPPALMRDKEDIGVFTVDTAAPVSGSIRGFDSPYSERYIHSEIFKMFPDVQSIVHSHSKPVVAQANIGGLMRPIWHMAGFLGKNVPVFDPHDIYREGDKQNLLITNHRLGEALASMFADPASGPSGRNTLPDRTVVLQRGHGFVTWGTSLRQAVYRAVYTQENAQIQQQSENLAQLQGGGKAIYLHDLEAGHAKEMNDGAIVKAWPYWEAQVQADPLYNNNLAVKLST
;
A
#
# COMPACT_ATOMS: atom_id res chain seq x y z
N MET A 1 2.05 10.35 -23.32
CA MET A 1 3.18 10.71 -22.43
C MET A 1 4.47 10.79 -23.24
N ARG A 2 5.33 11.77 -23.01
CA ARG A 2 6.65 11.85 -23.64
C ARG A 2 7.55 10.72 -23.14
N PRO A 3 8.53 10.24 -23.92
CA PRO A 3 9.44 9.16 -23.49
C PRO A 3 10.18 9.45 -22.18
N GLU A 4 10.59 10.70 -21.96
CA GLU A 4 11.28 11.15 -20.74
C GLU A 4 10.36 11.08 -19.52
N GLU A 5 9.11 11.54 -19.63
CA GLU A 5 8.11 11.47 -18.55
C GLU A 5 7.81 10.02 -18.17
N ARG A 6 7.76 9.14 -19.16
CA ARG A 6 7.57 7.71 -18.92
C ARG A 6 8.77 7.10 -18.19
N LEU A 7 9.98 7.46 -18.60
CA LEU A 7 11.20 6.98 -17.94
C LEU A 7 11.26 7.46 -16.49
N GLU A 8 10.94 8.73 -16.23
CA GLU A 8 10.88 9.30 -14.89
C GLU A 8 9.83 8.58 -14.03
N MET A 9 8.63 8.33 -14.56
CA MET A 9 7.57 7.61 -13.87
C MET A 9 8.03 6.19 -13.46
N LEU A 10 8.66 5.44 -14.38
CA LEU A 10 9.16 4.09 -14.09
C LEU A 10 10.34 4.12 -13.11
N SER A 11 11.22 5.12 -13.22
CA SER A 11 12.29 5.35 -12.24
C SER A 11 11.72 5.62 -10.84
N ASN A 12 10.73 6.51 -10.73
CA ASN A 12 10.04 6.78 -9.47
C ASN A 12 9.34 5.53 -8.90
N PHE A 13 8.81 4.65 -9.77
CA PHE A 13 8.19 3.40 -9.34
C PHE A 13 9.22 2.43 -8.73
N ILE A 14 10.41 2.31 -9.32
CA ILE A 14 11.52 1.53 -8.73
C ILE A 14 11.95 2.16 -7.40
N THR A 15 12.15 3.48 -7.35
CA THR A 15 12.50 4.21 -6.13
C THR A 15 11.45 4.00 -5.02
N ALA A 16 10.15 3.95 -5.36
CA ALA A 16 9.08 3.63 -4.39
C ALA A 16 9.24 2.24 -3.76
N ASN A 17 9.57 1.23 -4.58
CA ASN A 17 9.86 -0.12 -4.09
C ASN A 17 11.05 -0.13 -3.13
N HIS A 18 12.11 0.60 -3.47
CA HIS A 18 13.29 0.74 -2.63
C HIS A 18 12.99 1.44 -1.31
N ILE A 19 12.26 2.56 -1.33
CA ILE A 19 11.86 3.31 -0.13
C ILE A 19 11.04 2.40 0.81
N LEU A 20 10.04 1.72 0.27
CA LEU A 20 9.21 0.83 1.07
C LEU A 20 9.99 -0.35 1.64
N SER A 21 10.95 -0.89 0.89
CA SER A 21 11.86 -1.94 1.39
C SER A 21 12.81 -1.41 2.46
N TYR A 22 13.41 -0.23 2.26
CA TYR A 22 14.30 0.41 3.22
C TYR A 22 13.61 0.66 4.57
N HIS A 23 12.34 1.05 4.55
CA HIS A 23 11.51 1.22 5.75
C HIS A 23 10.97 -0.10 6.33
N GLY A 24 11.34 -1.26 5.78
CA GLY A 24 10.91 -2.57 6.26
C GLY A 24 9.43 -2.88 6.04
N LEU A 25 8.80 -2.18 5.08
CA LEU A 25 7.40 -2.38 4.68
C LEU A 25 7.24 -3.48 3.64
N LEU A 26 8.16 -3.53 2.67
CA LEU A 26 8.24 -4.59 1.68
C LEU A 26 9.45 -5.47 1.97
N ASP A 27 9.18 -6.72 2.25
CA ASP A 27 10.18 -7.79 2.29
C ASP A 27 10.36 -8.41 0.89
N GLY A 28 10.56 -9.71 0.79
CA GLY A 28 10.58 -10.41 -0.50
C GLY A 28 9.20 -10.59 -1.14
N PHE A 29 8.11 -10.28 -0.45
CA PHE A 29 6.74 -10.66 -0.84
C PHE A 29 5.75 -9.50 -0.87
N GLY A 30 5.93 -8.46 -0.09
CA GLY A 30 5.07 -7.26 -0.16
C GLY A 30 5.24 -6.55 -1.52
N HIS A 31 4.23 -5.81 -1.95
CA HIS A 31 4.23 -5.22 -3.29
C HIS A 31 3.47 -3.90 -3.38
N ILE A 32 3.89 -3.07 -4.33
CA ILE A 32 3.24 -1.83 -4.71
C ILE A 32 2.78 -1.91 -6.17
N SER A 33 1.70 -1.19 -6.49
CA SER A 33 1.27 -0.99 -7.87
C SER A 33 1.03 0.48 -8.20
N LEU A 34 1.11 0.78 -9.50
CA LEU A 34 0.83 2.10 -10.06
C LEU A 34 -0.07 1.92 -11.29
N ARG A 35 -1.23 2.58 -11.31
CA ARG A 35 -2.10 2.61 -12.50
C ARG A 35 -1.32 3.18 -13.69
N ASN A 36 -1.42 2.53 -14.83
CA ASN A 36 -0.74 2.98 -16.05
C ASN A 36 -1.46 4.20 -16.63
N PRO A 37 -0.85 5.39 -16.64
CA PRO A 37 -1.53 6.58 -17.13
C PRO A 37 -1.72 6.61 -18.66
N GLU A 38 -1.01 5.75 -19.41
CA GLU A 38 -1.19 5.61 -20.86
C GLU A 38 -2.29 4.60 -21.21
N ASN A 39 -2.60 3.69 -20.29
CA ASN A 39 -3.70 2.72 -20.43
C ASN A 39 -4.27 2.40 -19.04
N PRO A 40 -5.27 3.16 -18.56
CA PRO A 40 -5.84 3.01 -17.22
C PRO A 40 -6.45 1.63 -16.91
N ASP A 41 -6.70 0.82 -17.94
CA ASP A 41 -7.15 -0.56 -17.80
C ASP A 41 -6.00 -1.53 -17.45
N THR A 42 -4.80 -1.00 -17.25
CA THR A 42 -3.61 -1.75 -16.81
C THR A 42 -2.92 -1.06 -15.63
N PHE A 43 -2.09 -1.82 -14.91
CA PHE A 43 -1.26 -1.29 -13.83
C PHE A 43 0.13 -1.93 -13.84
N PHE A 44 1.11 -1.17 -13.37
CA PHE A 44 2.46 -1.63 -13.10
C PHE A 44 2.53 -2.26 -11.70
N SER A 45 3.29 -3.33 -11.55
CA SER A 45 3.65 -3.90 -10.26
C SER A 45 5.00 -4.60 -10.36
N THR A 46 5.50 -5.16 -9.26
CA THR A 46 6.67 -6.02 -9.34
C THR A 46 6.37 -7.18 -10.28
N GLY A 47 7.33 -7.54 -11.12
CA GLY A 47 7.27 -8.78 -11.89
C GLY A 47 7.53 -9.96 -10.97
N PHE A 48 8.77 -10.46 -11.00
CA PHE A 48 9.23 -11.49 -10.06
C PHE A 48 10.29 -10.96 -9.08
N MET A 49 10.95 -9.87 -9.43
CA MET A 49 12.06 -9.34 -8.64
C MET A 49 11.57 -8.83 -7.28
N PRO A 50 12.24 -9.21 -6.16
CA PRO A 50 11.97 -8.60 -4.86
C PRO A 50 12.11 -7.07 -4.92
N PRO A 51 11.29 -6.31 -4.19
CA PRO A 51 11.27 -4.85 -4.25
C PRO A 51 12.64 -4.19 -4.10
N ALA A 52 13.47 -4.66 -3.17
CA ALA A 52 14.82 -4.15 -2.94
C ALA A 52 15.78 -4.33 -4.13
N LEU A 53 15.51 -5.31 -4.99
CA LEU A 53 16.41 -5.71 -6.08
C LEU A 53 15.94 -5.24 -7.45
N MET A 54 14.82 -4.53 -7.55
CA MET A 54 14.36 -3.94 -8.80
C MET A 54 15.34 -2.88 -9.29
N ARG A 55 15.72 -2.91 -10.59
CA ARG A 55 16.75 -2.03 -11.15
C ARG A 55 16.38 -1.40 -12.48
N ASP A 56 15.63 -2.13 -13.29
CA ASP A 56 15.33 -1.76 -14.66
C ASP A 56 13.84 -1.90 -14.97
N LYS A 57 13.42 -1.35 -16.10
CA LYS A 57 12.03 -1.46 -16.59
C LYS A 57 11.58 -2.91 -16.80
N GLU A 58 12.51 -3.81 -17.05
CA GLU A 58 12.28 -5.24 -17.23
C GLU A 58 11.89 -5.95 -15.93
N ASP A 59 12.15 -5.36 -14.78
CA ASP A 59 11.73 -5.85 -13.46
C ASP A 59 10.27 -5.47 -13.15
N ILE A 60 9.68 -4.61 -13.97
CA ILE A 60 8.31 -4.11 -13.81
C ILE A 60 7.36 -4.95 -14.66
N GLY A 61 6.43 -5.63 -14.01
CA GLY A 61 5.33 -6.33 -14.66
C GLY A 61 4.17 -5.39 -14.99
N VAL A 62 3.44 -5.70 -16.06
CA VAL A 62 2.19 -5.01 -16.43
C VAL A 62 1.03 -5.99 -16.34
N PHE A 63 -0.04 -5.59 -15.66
CA PHE A 63 -1.21 -6.43 -15.42
C PHE A 63 -2.48 -5.71 -15.86
N THR A 64 -3.49 -6.46 -16.28
CA THR A 64 -4.81 -5.91 -16.59
C THR A 64 -5.62 -5.67 -15.32
N VAL A 65 -6.37 -4.59 -15.26
CA VAL A 65 -7.27 -4.28 -14.13
C VAL A 65 -8.42 -5.29 -14.09
N ASP A 66 -9.00 -5.66 -15.22
CA ASP A 66 -10.19 -6.51 -15.27
C ASP A 66 -9.92 -7.94 -14.81
N THR A 67 -8.87 -8.57 -15.29
CA THR A 67 -8.61 -10.01 -15.06
C THR A 67 -7.44 -10.28 -14.15
N ALA A 68 -6.71 -9.25 -13.72
CA ALA A 68 -5.43 -9.37 -13.02
C ALA A 68 -4.38 -10.23 -13.79
N ALA A 69 -4.61 -10.47 -15.08
CA ALA A 69 -3.70 -11.24 -15.91
C ALA A 69 -2.48 -10.40 -16.30
N PRO A 70 -1.28 -11.00 -16.38
CA PRO A 70 -0.13 -10.31 -16.93
C PRO A 70 -0.34 -10.01 -18.41
N VAL A 71 0.07 -8.83 -18.85
CA VAL A 71 0.13 -8.48 -20.27
C VAL A 71 1.28 -9.29 -20.88
N SER A 72 1.02 -9.92 -22.05
CA SER A 72 1.96 -10.80 -22.70
C SER A 72 3.36 -10.15 -22.88
N GLY A 73 4.41 -10.86 -22.49
CA GLY A 73 5.78 -10.39 -22.58
C GLY A 73 6.22 -9.35 -21.55
N SER A 74 5.34 -8.98 -20.60
CA SER A 74 5.66 -7.98 -19.57
C SER A 74 6.39 -8.55 -18.35
N ILE A 75 6.41 -9.87 -18.17
CA ILE A 75 7.07 -10.52 -17.03
C ILE A 75 8.21 -11.39 -17.56
N ARG A 76 9.44 -11.14 -17.08
CA ARG A 76 10.60 -11.96 -17.39
C ARG A 76 10.73 -13.12 -16.41
N GLY A 77 10.99 -14.30 -16.97
CA GLY A 77 11.61 -15.41 -16.22
C GLY A 77 10.69 -16.28 -15.39
N PHE A 78 9.37 -16.08 -15.40
CA PHE A 78 8.44 -16.93 -14.66
C PHE A 78 7.15 -17.18 -15.43
N ASP A 79 6.72 -18.44 -15.44
CA ASP A 79 5.48 -18.89 -16.06
C ASP A 79 4.24 -18.52 -15.22
N SER A 80 4.44 -18.03 -13.98
CA SER A 80 3.34 -17.71 -13.07
C SER A 80 3.53 -16.35 -12.41
N PRO A 81 2.57 -15.42 -12.53
CA PRO A 81 2.58 -14.14 -11.84
C PRO A 81 2.38 -14.34 -10.33
N TYR A 82 2.79 -13.35 -9.51
CA TYR A 82 2.55 -13.40 -8.07
C TYR A 82 1.04 -13.52 -7.75
N SER A 83 0.74 -14.26 -6.68
CA SER A 83 -0.63 -14.72 -6.39
C SER A 83 -1.58 -13.59 -5.98
N GLU A 84 -1.09 -12.55 -5.30
CA GLU A 84 -1.93 -11.52 -4.67
C GLU A 84 -2.19 -10.28 -5.53
N ARG A 85 -1.97 -10.37 -6.84
CA ARG A 85 -2.30 -9.30 -7.80
C ARG A 85 -3.78 -8.89 -7.79
N TYR A 86 -4.66 -9.75 -7.28
CA TYR A 86 -6.09 -9.48 -7.11
C TYR A 86 -6.39 -8.40 -6.06
N ILE A 87 -5.50 -8.16 -5.10
CA ILE A 87 -5.58 -7.00 -4.20
C ILE A 87 -5.62 -5.71 -5.02
N HIS A 88 -4.69 -5.58 -5.96
CA HIS A 88 -4.57 -4.37 -6.77
C HIS A 88 -5.69 -4.26 -7.81
N SER A 89 -5.94 -5.33 -8.57
CA SER A 89 -6.93 -5.29 -9.65
C SER A 89 -8.33 -4.93 -9.13
N GLU A 90 -8.78 -5.53 -8.03
CA GLU A 90 -10.13 -5.28 -7.53
C GLU A 90 -10.29 -3.89 -6.90
N ILE A 91 -9.25 -3.34 -6.25
CA ILE A 91 -9.27 -1.96 -5.76
C ILE A 91 -9.25 -0.98 -6.93
N PHE A 92 -8.42 -1.19 -7.96
CA PHE A 92 -8.42 -0.35 -9.16
C PHE A 92 -9.75 -0.42 -9.93
N LYS A 93 -10.38 -1.59 -9.97
CA LYS A 93 -11.68 -1.78 -10.61
C LYS A 93 -12.78 -1.03 -9.87
N MET A 94 -12.81 -1.14 -8.54
CA MET A 94 -13.83 -0.51 -7.70
C MET A 94 -13.65 1.00 -7.60
N PHE A 95 -12.41 1.50 -7.61
CA PHE A 95 -12.07 2.91 -7.37
C PHE A 95 -11.19 3.46 -8.50
N PRO A 96 -11.79 3.97 -9.58
CA PRO A 96 -11.04 4.38 -10.78
C PRO A 96 -10.07 5.54 -10.58
N ASP A 97 -10.25 6.39 -9.56
CA ASP A 97 -9.35 7.51 -9.29
C ASP A 97 -8.15 7.13 -8.38
N VAL A 98 -8.12 5.90 -7.87
CA VAL A 98 -6.95 5.36 -7.18
C VAL A 98 -5.80 5.20 -8.18
N GLN A 99 -4.63 5.76 -7.84
CA GLN A 99 -3.46 5.72 -8.72
C GLN A 99 -2.39 4.73 -8.26
N SER A 100 -2.27 4.48 -6.96
CA SER A 100 -1.26 3.55 -6.44
C SER A 100 -1.78 2.83 -5.20
N ILE A 101 -1.35 1.57 -5.03
CA ILE A 101 -1.77 0.69 -3.93
C ILE A 101 -0.52 0.01 -3.37
N VAL A 102 -0.41 -0.02 -2.05
CA VAL A 102 0.65 -0.76 -1.33
C VAL A 102 0.01 -1.86 -0.51
N HIS A 103 0.51 -3.08 -0.64
CA HIS A 103 0.29 -4.19 0.27
C HIS A 103 1.58 -4.51 1.01
N SER A 104 1.50 -4.64 2.33
CA SER A 104 2.67 -4.80 3.20
C SER A 104 2.42 -5.82 4.31
N HIS A 105 3.44 -6.62 4.62
CA HIS A 105 3.47 -7.57 5.74
C HIS A 105 4.06 -6.94 7.03
N SER A 106 3.89 -5.64 7.22
CA SER A 106 4.41 -4.90 8.38
C SER A 106 4.05 -5.56 9.71
N LYS A 107 5.05 -6.03 10.46
CA LYS A 107 4.87 -6.78 11.70
C LYS A 107 4.10 -6.01 12.78
N PRO A 108 4.37 -4.72 13.04
CA PRO A 108 3.57 -3.93 13.98
C PRO A 108 2.09 -3.84 13.59
N VAL A 109 1.81 -3.75 12.28
CA VAL A 109 0.44 -3.69 11.77
C VAL A 109 -0.26 -5.05 11.87
N VAL A 110 0.45 -6.15 11.59
CA VAL A 110 -0.06 -7.52 11.83
C VAL A 110 -0.48 -7.70 13.29
N ALA A 111 0.34 -7.21 14.23
CA ALA A 111 0.02 -7.28 15.66
C ALA A 111 -1.29 -6.55 15.97
N GLN A 112 -1.50 -5.36 15.42
CA GLN A 112 -2.75 -4.59 15.57
C GLN A 112 -3.94 -5.31 14.93
N ALA A 113 -3.77 -5.89 13.74
CA ALA A 113 -4.82 -6.63 13.06
C ALA A 113 -5.30 -7.86 13.88
N ASN A 114 -4.38 -8.52 14.59
CA ASN A 114 -4.68 -9.77 15.33
C ASN A 114 -5.40 -9.54 16.66
N ILE A 115 -5.38 -8.33 17.20
CA ILE A 115 -6.10 -8.00 18.45
C ILE A 115 -7.50 -7.41 18.22
N GLY A 116 -8.04 -7.54 17.00
CA GLY A 116 -9.37 -7.03 16.66
C GLY A 116 -9.39 -5.59 16.15
N GLY A 117 -8.22 -5.07 15.80
CA GLY A 117 -8.09 -3.88 14.94
C GLY A 117 -8.67 -2.58 15.48
N LEU A 118 -8.17 -2.12 16.62
CA LEU A 118 -8.44 -0.76 17.08
C LEU A 118 -7.32 0.21 16.71
N MET A 119 -6.73 0.05 15.50
CA MET A 119 -5.76 1.03 15.04
C MET A 119 -6.44 2.40 14.88
N ARG A 120 -5.85 3.41 15.51
CA ARG A 120 -6.31 4.79 15.51
C ARG A 120 -5.15 5.74 15.31
N PRO A 121 -5.37 6.94 14.76
CA PRO A 121 -4.31 7.92 14.69
C PRO A 121 -3.90 8.38 16.10
N ILE A 122 -2.66 8.10 16.46
CA ILE A 122 -2.02 8.52 17.70
C ILE A 122 -0.93 9.56 17.47
N TRP A 123 -0.53 9.70 16.22
CA TRP A 123 0.48 10.65 15.76
C TRP A 123 -0.06 11.51 14.61
N HIS A 124 0.24 12.82 14.63
CA HIS A 124 -0.26 13.74 13.61
C HIS A 124 0.13 13.38 12.18
N MET A 125 1.25 12.66 11.97
CA MET A 125 1.64 12.18 10.64
C MET A 125 0.68 11.12 10.07
N ALA A 126 -0.13 10.49 10.90
CA ALA A 126 -1.04 9.42 10.53
C ALA A 126 -2.54 9.84 10.62
N GLY A 127 -2.83 11.13 10.57
CA GLY A 127 -4.21 11.64 10.60
C GLY A 127 -5.12 11.06 9.51
N PHE A 128 -4.53 10.61 8.39
CA PHE A 128 -5.25 9.96 7.28
C PHE A 128 -5.90 8.62 7.67
N LEU A 129 -5.51 7.97 8.76
CA LEU A 129 -6.13 6.72 9.23
C LEU A 129 -7.62 6.90 9.58
N GLY A 130 -8.02 8.11 9.97
CA GLY A 130 -9.42 8.39 10.34
C GLY A 130 -9.87 7.65 11.60
N LYS A 131 -11.17 7.55 11.79
CA LYS A 131 -11.78 7.00 13.03
C LYS A 131 -11.64 5.48 13.16
N ASN A 132 -11.84 4.79 12.05
CA ASN A 132 -12.02 3.33 12.05
C ASN A 132 -11.19 2.73 10.91
N VAL A 133 -10.09 2.10 11.25
CA VAL A 133 -9.34 1.27 10.32
C VAL A 133 -9.94 -0.15 10.38
N PRO A 134 -10.60 -0.64 9.31
CA PRO A 134 -11.22 -1.95 9.32
C PRO A 134 -10.19 -3.06 9.25
N VAL A 135 -10.57 -4.23 9.77
CA VAL A 135 -9.81 -5.47 9.63
C VAL A 135 -10.55 -6.41 8.70
N PHE A 136 -9.91 -6.79 7.62
CA PHE A 136 -10.37 -7.83 6.72
C PHE A 136 -9.95 -9.19 7.26
N ASP A 137 -10.91 -10.10 7.43
CA ASP A 137 -10.67 -11.50 7.74
C ASP A 137 -11.21 -12.38 6.60
N PRO A 138 -10.35 -13.06 5.82
CA PRO A 138 -10.80 -13.92 4.75
C PRO A 138 -11.53 -15.16 5.25
N HIS A 139 -11.46 -15.48 6.56
CA HIS A 139 -12.14 -16.65 7.16
C HIS A 139 -13.63 -16.67 6.84
N ASP A 140 -14.29 -15.51 6.93
CA ASP A 140 -15.73 -15.39 6.69
C ASP A 140 -16.11 -15.46 5.20
N ILE A 141 -15.10 -15.40 4.32
CA ILE A 141 -15.26 -15.38 2.85
C ILE A 141 -14.92 -16.73 2.22
N TYR A 142 -14.13 -17.56 2.90
CA TYR A 142 -13.73 -18.87 2.36
C TYR A 142 -14.93 -19.77 2.06
N ARG A 143 -14.80 -20.53 0.98
CA ARG A 143 -15.76 -21.55 0.54
C ARG A 143 -15.13 -22.93 0.63
N GLU A 144 -15.95 -23.95 0.55
CA GLU A 144 -15.48 -25.33 0.46
C GLU A 144 -14.50 -25.50 -0.72
N GLY A 145 -13.33 -26.10 -0.45
CA GLY A 145 -12.25 -26.27 -1.42
C GLY A 145 -11.25 -25.12 -1.51
N ASP A 146 -11.49 -23.97 -0.88
CA ASP A 146 -10.50 -22.87 -0.83
C ASP A 146 -9.29 -23.26 0.00
N LYS A 147 -8.10 -22.84 -0.43
CA LYS A 147 -6.89 -22.88 0.39
C LYS A 147 -6.94 -21.74 1.41
N GLN A 148 -7.09 -22.08 2.68
CA GLN A 148 -7.20 -21.11 3.78
C GLN A 148 -5.82 -20.63 4.27
N ASN A 149 -5.06 -20.01 3.39
CA ASN A 149 -3.69 -19.54 3.64
C ASN A 149 -3.56 -18.02 3.82
N LEU A 150 -4.69 -17.32 3.99
CA LEU A 150 -4.83 -15.87 4.15
C LEU A 150 -4.46 -15.04 2.91
N LEU A 151 -3.99 -15.64 1.83
CA LEU A 151 -3.61 -14.94 0.60
C LEU A 151 -4.84 -14.58 -0.25
N ILE A 152 -4.79 -13.43 -0.90
CA ILE A 152 -5.84 -12.93 -1.79
C ILE A 152 -5.55 -13.40 -3.23
N THR A 153 -5.96 -14.63 -3.53
CA THR A 153 -5.54 -15.36 -4.74
C THR A 153 -6.56 -15.39 -5.87
N ASN A 154 -7.71 -14.73 -5.71
CA ASN A 154 -8.77 -14.70 -6.71
C ASN A 154 -9.63 -13.44 -6.60
N HIS A 155 -10.46 -13.18 -7.64
CA HIS A 155 -11.34 -12.00 -7.71
C HIS A 155 -12.28 -11.87 -6.52
N ARG A 156 -12.92 -12.97 -6.07
CA ARG A 156 -13.87 -12.95 -4.96
C ARG A 156 -13.24 -12.45 -3.65
N LEU A 157 -12.04 -12.94 -3.32
CA LEU A 157 -11.32 -12.49 -2.13
C LEU A 157 -10.82 -11.04 -2.29
N GLY A 158 -10.38 -10.66 -3.49
CA GLY A 158 -9.96 -9.30 -3.82
C GLY A 158 -11.12 -8.31 -3.74
N GLU A 159 -12.29 -8.64 -4.29
CA GLU A 159 -13.50 -7.83 -4.23
C GLU A 159 -13.97 -7.64 -2.78
N ALA A 160 -13.99 -8.71 -1.99
CA ALA A 160 -14.33 -8.64 -0.58
C ALA A 160 -13.38 -7.72 0.21
N LEU A 161 -12.07 -7.80 -0.05
CA LEU A 161 -11.08 -6.88 0.53
C LEU A 161 -11.31 -5.44 0.04
N ALA A 162 -11.50 -5.22 -1.26
CA ALA A 162 -11.73 -3.91 -1.85
C ALA A 162 -12.98 -3.23 -1.27
N SER A 163 -14.05 -3.99 -1.01
CA SER A 163 -15.28 -3.47 -0.42
C SER A 163 -15.08 -2.91 1.00
N MET A 164 -14.06 -3.36 1.73
CA MET A 164 -13.74 -2.81 3.06
C MET A 164 -13.25 -1.36 3.03
N PHE A 165 -12.82 -0.87 1.88
CA PHE A 165 -12.43 0.53 1.70
C PHE A 165 -13.62 1.50 1.59
N ALA A 166 -14.83 1.01 1.26
CA ALA A 166 -16.05 1.79 1.33
C ALA A 166 -16.58 1.86 2.77
N ASP A 167 -17.11 3.02 3.18
CA ASP A 167 -17.82 3.11 4.44
C ASP A 167 -19.31 2.79 4.21
N PRO A 168 -19.87 1.79 4.89
CA PRO A 168 -21.30 1.49 4.79
C PRO A 168 -22.21 2.69 5.09
N ALA A 169 -21.74 3.64 5.91
CA ALA A 169 -22.46 4.86 6.25
C ALA A 169 -22.51 5.88 5.10
N SER A 170 -21.59 5.80 4.13
CA SER A 170 -21.54 6.71 2.96
C SER A 170 -22.58 6.39 1.87
N GLY A 171 -23.41 5.34 2.06
CA GLY A 171 -24.40 4.89 1.10
C GLY A 171 -23.88 3.89 0.06
N PRO A 172 -24.66 3.54 -0.97
CA PRO A 172 -24.27 2.52 -1.93
C PRO A 172 -22.95 2.85 -2.64
N SER A 173 -22.02 1.93 -2.64
CA SER A 173 -20.63 2.03 -3.11
C SER A 173 -20.46 2.39 -4.62
N GLY A 174 -21.49 2.66 -5.35
CA GLY A 174 -21.44 2.90 -6.80
C GLY A 174 -21.20 4.36 -7.22
N ARG A 175 -20.96 5.29 -6.31
CA ARG A 175 -20.81 6.72 -6.62
C ARG A 175 -19.45 7.33 -6.32
N ASN A 176 -18.64 6.70 -5.47
CA ASN A 176 -17.35 7.24 -5.08
C ASN A 176 -16.26 6.69 -6.00
N THR A 177 -15.53 7.58 -6.66
CA THR A 177 -14.36 7.22 -7.49
C THR A 177 -13.10 6.98 -6.66
N LEU A 178 -13.13 7.41 -5.38
CA LEU A 178 -12.10 7.19 -4.37
C LEU A 178 -12.70 6.47 -3.14
N PRO A 179 -11.88 5.65 -2.45
CA PRO A 179 -12.28 5.01 -1.20
C PRO A 179 -12.56 6.01 -0.07
N ASP A 180 -13.51 5.69 0.81
CA ASP A 180 -13.78 6.44 2.04
C ASP A 180 -12.69 6.21 3.10
N ARG A 181 -12.15 4.99 3.15
CA ARG A 181 -11.11 4.56 4.08
C ARG A 181 -9.77 4.48 3.39
N THR A 182 -8.70 4.89 4.08
CA THR A 182 -7.35 4.94 3.50
C THR A 182 -6.54 3.68 3.72
N VAL A 183 -6.88 2.89 4.74
CA VAL A 183 -6.17 1.67 5.13
C VAL A 183 -7.16 0.59 5.51
N VAL A 184 -6.85 -0.64 5.10
CA VAL A 184 -7.52 -1.87 5.54
C VAL A 184 -6.45 -2.80 6.09
N LEU A 185 -6.60 -3.25 7.34
CA LEU A 185 -5.75 -4.27 7.94
C LEU A 185 -6.19 -5.66 7.45
N GLN A 186 -5.27 -6.61 7.41
CA GLN A 186 -5.54 -8.01 7.10
C GLN A 186 -5.12 -8.88 8.28
N ARG A 187 -6.08 -9.59 8.87
CA ARG A 187 -5.81 -10.47 10.02
C ARG A 187 -4.72 -11.49 9.69
N GLY A 188 -3.68 -11.54 10.54
CA GLY A 188 -2.56 -12.48 10.41
C GLY A 188 -1.70 -12.30 9.16
N HIS A 189 -1.84 -11.19 8.42
CA HIS A 189 -1.19 -11.03 7.13
C HIS A 189 -0.49 -9.66 6.97
N GLY A 190 -1.19 -8.54 7.17
CA GLY A 190 -0.62 -7.23 6.99
C GLY A 190 -1.64 -6.12 6.82
N PHE A 191 -1.45 -5.28 5.81
CA PHE A 191 -2.39 -4.22 5.47
C PHE A 191 -2.33 -3.85 3.99
N VAL A 192 -3.34 -3.11 3.55
CA VAL A 192 -3.39 -2.47 2.24
C VAL A 192 -3.71 -0.98 2.41
N THR A 193 -3.02 -0.15 1.66
CA THR A 193 -3.30 1.29 1.55
C THR A 193 -3.21 1.74 0.10
N TRP A 194 -3.74 2.92 -0.19
CA TRP A 194 -3.81 3.50 -1.53
C TRP A 194 -3.45 4.98 -1.53
N GLY A 195 -3.23 5.55 -2.72
CA GLY A 195 -3.00 6.97 -2.92
C GLY A 195 -3.51 7.45 -4.29
N THR A 196 -3.77 8.76 -4.39
CA THR A 196 -4.02 9.47 -5.67
C THR A 196 -2.73 9.76 -6.42
N SER A 197 -1.60 9.37 -5.84
CA SER A 197 -0.28 9.37 -6.45
C SER A 197 0.60 8.29 -5.83
N LEU A 198 1.66 7.92 -6.53
CA LEU A 198 2.68 7.00 -6.03
C LEU A 198 3.24 7.45 -4.67
N ARG A 199 3.60 8.73 -4.56
CA ARG A 199 4.18 9.33 -3.35
C ARG A 199 3.22 9.29 -2.17
N GLN A 200 1.92 9.52 -2.41
CA GLN A 200 0.91 9.45 -1.35
C GLN A 200 0.72 8.02 -0.83
N ALA A 201 0.70 7.02 -1.71
CA ALA A 201 0.59 5.62 -1.28
C ALA A 201 1.80 5.20 -0.42
N VAL A 202 3.02 5.57 -0.84
CA VAL A 202 4.25 5.33 -0.06
C VAL A 202 4.19 6.04 1.30
N TYR A 203 3.80 7.31 1.33
CA TYR A 203 3.63 8.08 2.56
C TYR A 203 2.67 7.38 3.54
N ARG A 204 1.50 7.03 3.07
CA ARG A 204 0.48 6.34 3.89
C ARG A 204 0.98 5.00 4.41
N ALA A 205 1.71 4.24 3.59
CA ALA A 205 2.27 2.96 4.02
C ALA A 205 3.30 3.14 5.14
N VAL A 206 4.26 4.05 4.98
CA VAL A 206 5.29 4.34 6.00
C VAL A 206 4.64 4.76 7.32
N TYR A 207 3.76 5.75 7.29
CA TYR A 207 3.18 6.27 8.52
C TYR A 207 2.06 5.41 9.11
N THR A 208 1.51 4.45 8.37
CA THR A 208 0.67 3.39 8.96
C THR A 208 1.50 2.49 9.87
N GLN A 209 2.68 2.05 9.43
CA GLN A 209 3.59 1.24 10.24
C GLN A 209 4.09 2.00 11.47
N GLU A 210 4.57 3.22 11.28
CA GLU A 210 5.05 4.07 12.38
C GLU A 210 3.97 4.32 13.43
N ASN A 211 2.75 4.62 12.99
CA ASN A 211 1.61 4.80 13.90
C ASN A 211 1.31 3.54 14.70
N ALA A 212 1.37 2.35 14.06
CA ALA A 212 1.16 1.07 14.75
C ALA A 212 2.20 0.84 15.85
N GLN A 213 3.48 1.18 15.59
CA GLN A 213 4.56 1.09 16.56
C GLN A 213 4.35 2.04 17.74
N ILE A 214 4.04 3.32 17.45
CA ILE A 214 3.79 4.33 18.48
C ILE A 214 2.56 3.97 19.32
N GLN A 215 1.49 3.50 18.68
CA GLN A 215 0.29 3.05 19.38
C GLN A 215 0.62 1.93 20.37
N GLN A 216 1.31 0.89 19.92
CA GLN A 216 1.71 -0.23 20.77
C GLN A 216 2.59 0.22 21.95
N GLN A 217 3.57 1.10 21.69
CA GLN A 217 4.44 1.63 22.73
C GLN A 217 3.65 2.48 23.74
N SER A 218 2.76 3.34 23.28
CA SER A 218 1.93 4.21 24.13
C SER A 218 0.97 3.42 25.01
N GLU A 219 0.33 2.37 24.45
CA GLU A 219 -0.55 1.48 25.20
C GLU A 219 0.20 0.70 26.28
N ASN A 220 1.39 0.18 25.93
CA ASN A 220 2.26 -0.53 26.89
C ASN A 220 2.72 0.40 28.02
N LEU A 221 3.16 1.62 27.70
CA LEU A 221 3.56 2.62 28.71
C LEU A 221 2.39 2.99 29.63
N ALA A 222 1.20 3.19 29.08
CA ALA A 222 0.00 3.51 29.85
C ALA A 222 -0.34 2.38 30.85
N GLN A 223 -0.21 1.11 30.45
CA GLN A 223 -0.41 -0.04 31.33
C GLN A 223 0.64 -0.09 32.45
N LEU A 224 1.92 0.11 32.13
CA LEU A 224 3.00 0.09 33.10
C LEU A 224 2.91 1.22 34.13
N GLN A 225 2.27 2.33 33.78
CA GLN A 225 2.06 3.50 34.67
C GLN A 225 0.78 3.40 35.52
N GLY A 226 0.28 2.22 35.77
CA GLY A 226 -0.85 2.00 36.66
C GLY A 226 -2.22 1.91 35.98
N GLY A 227 -2.26 1.51 34.72
CA GLY A 227 -3.51 1.24 33.99
C GLY A 227 -4.12 2.48 33.33
N GLY A 228 -3.32 3.48 33.00
CA GLY A 228 -3.71 4.60 32.15
C GLY A 228 -4.13 4.16 30.75
N LYS A 229 -4.62 5.12 29.94
CA LYS A 229 -4.98 4.88 28.54
C LYS A 229 -4.12 5.73 27.63
N ALA A 230 -3.72 5.20 26.49
CA ALA A 230 -3.12 5.97 25.42
C ALA A 230 -4.09 7.07 24.93
N ILE A 231 -3.55 8.24 24.63
CA ILE A 231 -4.32 9.37 24.12
C ILE A 231 -4.19 9.42 22.62
N TYR A 232 -5.31 9.38 21.91
CA TYR A 232 -5.39 9.42 20.45
C TYR A 232 -5.79 10.80 19.95
N LEU A 233 -5.52 11.08 18.69
CA LEU A 233 -6.01 12.29 18.06
C LEU A 233 -7.55 12.30 18.04
N HIS A 234 -8.14 13.47 18.31
CA HIS A 234 -9.55 13.69 18.06
C HIS A 234 -9.83 13.80 16.56
N ASP A 235 -11.08 13.60 16.14
CA ASP A 235 -11.45 13.57 14.72
C ASP A 235 -11.04 14.85 13.97
N LEU A 236 -11.22 16.02 14.58
CA LEU A 236 -10.81 17.30 13.98
C LEU A 236 -9.29 17.41 13.87
N GLU A 237 -8.55 16.96 14.88
CA GLU A 237 -7.09 16.95 14.85
C GLU A 237 -6.58 16.01 13.74
N ALA A 238 -7.16 14.81 13.64
CA ALA A 238 -6.83 13.87 12.59
C ALA A 238 -7.14 14.42 11.19
N GLY A 239 -8.30 15.07 11.01
CA GLY A 239 -8.71 15.71 9.75
C GLY A 239 -7.76 16.82 9.31
N HIS A 240 -7.48 17.78 10.18
CA HIS A 240 -6.56 18.88 9.90
C HIS A 240 -5.12 18.39 9.69
N ALA A 241 -4.68 17.40 10.47
CA ALA A 241 -3.37 16.78 10.29
C ALA A 241 -3.25 16.09 8.93
N LYS A 242 -4.30 15.40 8.48
CA LYS A 242 -4.35 14.80 7.13
C LYS A 242 -4.20 15.86 6.04
N GLU A 243 -4.98 16.94 6.10
CA GLU A 243 -4.93 18.03 5.11
C GLU A 243 -3.52 18.66 5.04
N MET A 244 -2.91 18.95 6.18
CA MET A 244 -1.55 19.48 6.25
C MET A 244 -0.55 18.50 5.64
N ASN A 245 -0.64 17.23 5.97
CA ASN A 245 0.31 16.21 5.51
C ASN A 245 0.16 15.88 4.02
N ASP A 246 -1.06 15.88 3.47
CA ASP A 246 -1.28 15.71 2.04
C ASP A 246 -0.52 16.78 1.23
N GLY A 247 -0.39 18.01 1.75
CA GLY A 247 0.45 19.07 1.18
C GLY A 247 1.97 18.91 1.43
N ALA A 248 2.35 18.19 2.49
CA ALA A 248 3.75 18.05 2.93
C ALA A 248 4.48 16.82 2.37
N ILE A 249 3.79 15.91 1.69
CA ILE A 249 4.36 14.67 1.08
C ILE A 249 5.58 14.98 0.20
N VAL A 250 5.60 16.12 -0.46
CA VAL A 250 6.71 16.57 -1.31
C VAL A 250 8.04 16.72 -0.56
N LYS A 251 8.02 16.87 0.76
CA LYS A 251 9.25 16.96 1.59
C LYS A 251 9.81 15.60 1.97
N ALA A 252 8.94 14.62 2.18
CA ALA A 252 9.35 13.29 2.60
C ALA A 252 10.05 12.53 1.46
N TRP A 253 9.55 12.66 0.24
CA TRP A 253 10.05 11.92 -0.90
C TRP A 253 11.55 12.13 -1.17
N PRO A 254 12.07 13.37 -1.36
CA PRO A 254 13.49 13.56 -1.65
C PRO A 254 14.40 13.11 -0.51
N TYR A 255 13.92 13.15 0.74
CA TYR A 255 14.67 12.62 1.87
C TYR A 255 14.80 11.10 1.80
N TRP A 256 13.70 10.39 1.58
CA TRP A 256 13.70 8.93 1.45
C TRP A 256 14.46 8.46 0.21
N GLU A 257 14.32 9.19 -0.91
CA GLU A 257 15.08 8.93 -2.13
C GLU A 257 16.59 9.03 -1.87
N ALA A 258 17.04 10.08 -1.18
CA ALA A 258 18.46 10.23 -0.81
C ALA A 258 18.95 9.08 0.11
N GLN A 259 18.09 8.59 1.01
CA GLN A 259 18.46 7.45 1.87
C GLN A 259 18.70 6.17 1.05
N VAL A 260 17.80 5.84 0.11
CA VAL A 260 17.96 4.63 -0.71
C VAL A 260 19.09 4.78 -1.74
N GLN A 261 19.34 5.98 -2.26
CA GLN A 261 20.48 6.25 -3.16
C GLN A 261 21.83 6.11 -2.48
N ALA A 262 21.90 6.32 -1.16
CA ALA A 262 23.14 6.17 -0.39
C ALA A 262 23.48 4.70 -0.07
N ASP A 263 22.53 3.77 -0.23
CA ASP A 263 22.72 2.35 0.07
C ASP A 263 22.91 1.56 -1.25
N PRO A 264 24.06 0.87 -1.42
CA PRO A 264 24.37 0.13 -2.65
C PRO A 264 23.43 -1.03 -2.97
N LEU A 265 22.57 -1.46 -2.03
CA LEU A 265 21.54 -2.45 -2.29
C LEU A 265 20.50 -1.92 -3.28
N TYR A 266 20.12 -0.63 -3.16
CA TYR A 266 19.04 0.01 -3.89
C TYR A 266 19.53 0.68 -5.18
N ASN A 267 19.77 -0.13 -6.21
CA ASN A 267 20.31 0.36 -7.48
C ASN A 267 19.18 0.61 -8.49
N ASN A 268 19.03 1.86 -8.94
CA ASN A 268 18.04 2.26 -9.95
C ASN A 268 18.73 2.74 -11.24
N ASN A 269 18.86 1.85 -12.23
CA ASN A 269 19.53 2.17 -13.51
C ASN A 269 18.76 3.19 -14.35
N LEU A 270 17.46 3.39 -14.11
CA LEU A 270 16.65 4.39 -14.81
C LEU A 270 16.93 5.80 -14.29
N ALA A 271 17.22 5.96 -13.00
CA ALA A 271 17.61 7.24 -12.40
C ALA A 271 18.93 7.76 -12.97
N VAL A 272 19.90 6.88 -13.21
CA VAL A 272 21.18 7.24 -13.86
C VAL A 272 20.98 7.76 -15.27
N LYS A 273 20.06 7.16 -16.05
CA LYS A 273 19.76 7.59 -17.42
C LYS A 273 19.07 8.95 -17.51
N LEU A 274 18.40 9.40 -16.44
CA LEU A 274 17.79 10.73 -16.37
C LEU A 274 18.80 11.82 -16.00
N SER A 275 19.94 11.45 -15.44
CA SER A 275 21.00 12.36 -14.99
C SER A 275 22.07 12.62 -16.06
N THR A 276 22.06 11.87 -17.17
CA THR A 276 22.97 11.98 -18.30
C THR A 276 22.28 12.63 -19.50
#